data_cb88cb33cc0595edbbe60fe9f41247ce
#
_entry.id   cb88cb33cc0595edbbe60fe9f41247ce
#
_cell.length_a   1.000
_cell.length_b   1.000
_cell.length_c   1.000
_cell.angle_alpha   90.00
_cell.angle_beta   90.00
_cell.angle_gamma   90.00
#
_symmetry.space_group_name_H-M   'P 1'
#
loop_
_entity.id
_entity.type
_entity.pdbx_description
1 polymer ?
#
loop_
_entity_poly.entity_id
_entity_poly.type
_entity_poly.pdbx_seq_one_letter_code
_entity_poly.pdbx_strand_id
1 'polypeptide(L)'
;MLKIAIQKSGRLYEDSVKLLKECGIELNNGNKQLKATAFNFPLEVYFLRDDDIPQYVYDGVADIGIVGENVLLEKEKDIDLVYRLGFGKCRLSIAVPKTMQYTSNADLKGLKIATTYSVILQQYLKDNNIDAEIHEISGSVEIAPGIGLADAICDLVSSGSTLFTNGLKEVEVILKSEAVLTANKNLSEENKAILQKLLMRMNAVKTAKNNKYIILNAPNRQLKNISAILPGMKSPTVTPLAEDGWSSVQSVVNENDFWEVIEKLKECEAEGILVLPIEKMIV
;
A
#
# COMPACT_ATOMS: atom_id res chain seq x y z
N MET A 1 -11.72 -19.55 -13.78
CA MET A 1 -12.09 -18.63 -12.68
C MET A 1 -10.84 -18.39 -11.83
N LEU A 2 -10.44 -17.14 -11.65
CA LEU A 2 -9.22 -16.75 -10.93
C LEU A 2 -9.42 -16.93 -9.42
N LYS A 3 -8.42 -17.51 -8.74
CA LYS A 3 -8.44 -17.73 -7.29
C LYS A 3 -7.46 -16.78 -6.61
N ILE A 4 -7.95 -15.96 -5.68
CA ILE A 4 -7.14 -15.02 -4.92
C ILE A 4 -7.09 -15.40 -3.45
N ALA A 5 -5.88 -15.46 -2.88
CA ALA A 5 -5.67 -15.59 -1.45
C ALA A 5 -5.49 -14.21 -0.80
N ILE A 6 -6.24 -13.94 0.27
CA ILE A 6 -6.09 -12.72 1.08
C ILE A 6 -6.07 -13.07 2.57
N GLN A 7 -5.55 -12.17 3.38
CA GLN A 7 -5.54 -12.35 4.84
C GLN A 7 -6.97 -12.48 5.38
N LYS A 8 -7.19 -13.34 6.38
CA LYS A 8 -8.51 -13.64 6.94
C LYS A 8 -9.04 -12.61 7.96
N SER A 9 -8.17 -11.76 8.50
CA SER A 9 -8.52 -10.77 9.53
C SER A 9 -7.44 -9.69 9.64
N GLY A 10 -7.76 -8.58 10.33
CA GLY A 10 -6.84 -7.46 10.53
C GLY A 10 -6.87 -6.43 9.41
N ARG A 11 -5.99 -5.42 9.49
CA ARG A 11 -5.99 -4.26 8.58
C ARG A 11 -5.81 -4.66 7.12
N LEU A 12 -4.91 -5.59 6.83
CA LEU A 12 -4.65 -6.03 5.46
C LEU A 12 -5.89 -6.69 4.85
N TYR A 13 -6.67 -7.46 5.65
CA TYR A 13 -7.96 -8.01 5.23
C TYR A 13 -8.96 -6.89 4.88
N GLU A 14 -9.14 -5.93 5.79
CA GLU A 14 -10.09 -4.82 5.61
C GLU A 14 -9.78 -4.01 4.37
N ASP A 15 -8.50 -3.64 4.17
CA ASP A 15 -8.04 -2.89 3.01
C ASP A 15 -8.16 -3.71 1.71
N SER A 16 -7.89 -5.02 1.74
CA SER A 16 -8.02 -5.90 0.58
C SER A 16 -9.48 -6.05 0.14
N VAL A 17 -10.40 -6.29 1.08
CA VAL A 17 -11.84 -6.38 0.78
C VAL A 17 -12.37 -5.04 0.28
N LYS A 18 -11.94 -3.93 0.89
CA LYS A 18 -12.28 -2.58 0.44
C LYS A 18 -11.81 -2.33 -0.98
N LEU A 19 -10.58 -2.70 -1.32
CA LEU A 19 -10.05 -2.56 -2.69
C LEU A 19 -10.89 -3.36 -3.69
N LEU A 20 -11.22 -4.63 -3.40
CA LEU A 20 -12.07 -5.44 -4.27
C LEU A 20 -13.44 -4.79 -4.49
N LYS A 21 -14.06 -4.26 -3.43
CA LYS A 21 -15.32 -3.51 -3.51
C LYS A 21 -15.19 -2.24 -4.36
N GLU A 22 -14.15 -1.45 -4.17
CA GLU A 22 -13.85 -0.26 -4.97
C GLU A 22 -13.62 -0.61 -6.46
N CYS A 23 -13.06 -1.80 -6.75
CA CYS A 23 -12.97 -2.37 -8.09
C CYS A 23 -14.32 -2.83 -8.66
N GLY A 24 -15.41 -2.66 -7.92
CA GLY A 24 -16.75 -3.10 -8.30
C GLY A 24 -16.90 -4.62 -8.26
N ILE A 25 -16.17 -5.32 -7.38
CA ILE A 25 -16.25 -6.76 -7.18
C ILE A 25 -17.05 -7.03 -5.90
N GLU A 26 -18.18 -7.69 -6.03
CA GLU A 26 -19.09 -7.99 -4.93
C GLU A 26 -18.93 -9.45 -4.50
N LEU A 27 -18.52 -9.63 -3.24
CA LEU A 27 -18.30 -10.94 -2.65
C LEU A 27 -19.55 -11.44 -1.94
N ASN A 28 -19.88 -12.72 -2.11
CA ASN A 28 -20.86 -13.41 -1.28
C ASN A 28 -20.20 -13.82 0.04
N ASN A 29 -20.16 -12.90 0.99
CA ASN A 29 -19.56 -13.14 2.31
C ASN A 29 -20.66 -13.58 3.31
N GLY A 30 -20.89 -14.89 3.44
CA GLY A 30 -21.51 -15.44 4.64
C GLY A 30 -20.53 -15.30 5.83
N ASN A 31 -21.03 -14.90 6.99
CA ASN A 31 -20.22 -14.75 8.22
C ASN A 31 -19.33 -15.98 8.47
N LYS A 32 -17.99 -15.78 8.61
CA LYS A 32 -16.98 -16.80 8.96
C LYS A 32 -16.63 -17.85 7.90
N GLN A 33 -16.86 -17.63 6.63
CA GLN A 33 -16.40 -18.54 5.57
C GLN A 33 -14.90 -18.33 5.30
N LEU A 34 -14.17 -19.44 5.08
CA LEU A 34 -12.78 -19.41 4.61
C LEU A 34 -12.67 -19.23 3.10
N LYS A 35 -13.83 -19.12 2.42
CA LYS A 35 -13.93 -19.03 0.97
C LYS A 35 -15.14 -18.19 0.58
N ALA A 36 -15.01 -17.34 -0.44
CA ALA A 36 -16.10 -16.56 -1.02
C ALA A 36 -15.98 -16.52 -2.53
N THR A 37 -17.12 -16.37 -3.22
CA THR A 37 -17.14 -16.21 -4.69
C THR A 37 -17.75 -14.86 -5.03
N ALA A 38 -17.20 -14.18 -6.01
CA ALA A 38 -17.78 -12.92 -6.49
C ALA A 38 -18.97 -13.19 -7.43
N PHE A 39 -20.01 -12.35 -7.34
CA PHE A 39 -21.19 -12.47 -8.18
C PHE A 39 -21.00 -11.97 -9.61
N ASN A 40 -20.19 -10.91 -9.75
CA ASN A 40 -20.11 -10.09 -10.96
C ASN A 40 -18.73 -10.07 -11.58
N PHE A 41 -17.83 -10.93 -11.10
CA PHE A 41 -16.48 -11.09 -11.62
C PHE A 41 -16.01 -12.54 -11.43
N PRO A 42 -15.30 -13.16 -12.37
CA PRO A 42 -14.87 -14.56 -12.28
C PRO A 42 -13.72 -14.73 -11.25
N LEU A 43 -14.00 -14.43 -9.98
CA LEU A 43 -13.05 -14.44 -8.86
C LEU A 43 -13.59 -15.31 -7.72
N GLU A 44 -12.73 -16.14 -7.17
CA GLU A 44 -12.90 -16.89 -5.95
C GLU A 44 -11.87 -16.44 -4.92
N VAL A 45 -12.27 -16.14 -3.69
CA VAL A 45 -11.41 -15.59 -2.64
C VAL A 45 -11.19 -16.64 -1.55
N TYR A 46 -9.95 -16.88 -1.17
CA TYR A 46 -9.55 -17.68 -0.01
C TYR A 46 -9.06 -16.79 1.11
N PHE A 47 -9.59 -16.97 2.33
CA PHE A 47 -9.22 -16.23 3.53
C PHE A 47 -8.24 -17.06 4.36
N LEU A 48 -6.95 -16.69 4.33
CA LEU A 48 -5.85 -17.46 4.90
C LEU A 48 -5.10 -16.66 5.98
N ARG A 49 -4.13 -17.27 6.63
CA ARG A 49 -3.09 -16.54 7.36
C ARG A 49 -2.14 -15.90 6.35
N ASP A 50 -1.68 -14.69 6.63
CA ASP A 50 -0.74 -13.97 5.75
C ASP A 50 0.54 -14.77 5.44
N ASP A 51 1.10 -15.42 6.47
CA ASP A 51 2.28 -16.29 6.33
C ASP A 51 2.10 -17.49 5.38
N ASP A 52 0.87 -17.94 5.20
CA ASP A 52 0.56 -19.09 4.35
C ASP A 52 0.32 -18.68 2.87
N ILE A 53 -0.04 -17.43 2.61
CA ILE A 53 -0.42 -16.95 1.28
C ILE A 53 0.66 -17.22 0.22
N PRO A 54 1.97 -16.90 0.45
CA PRO A 54 3.01 -17.17 -0.54
C PRO A 54 3.11 -18.65 -0.93
N GLN A 55 2.91 -19.56 0.03
CA GLN A 55 2.95 -21.00 -0.24
C GLN A 55 1.75 -21.44 -1.09
N TYR A 56 0.53 -20.98 -0.77
CA TYR A 56 -0.66 -21.31 -1.55
C TYR A 56 -0.58 -20.81 -3.00
N VAL A 57 0.04 -19.64 -3.20
CA VAL A 57 0.28 -19.11 -4.55
C VAL A 57 1.37 -19.91 -5.26
N TYR A 58 2.46 -20.25 -4.57
CA TYR A 58 3.55 -21.07 -5.14
C TYR A 58 3.05 -22.46 -5.60
N ASP A 59 2.25 -23.13 -4.77
CA ASP A 59 1.69 -24.46 -5.06
C ASP A 59 0.56 -24.41 -6.12
N GLY A 60 0.13 -23.25 -6.58
CA GLY A 60 -0.95 -23.09 -7.56
C GLY A 60 -2.35 -23.39 -7.00
N VAL A 61 -2.50 -23.52 -5.69
CA VAL A 61 -3.82 -23.64 -5.03
C VAL A 61 -4.58 -22.32 -5.14
N ALA A 62 -3.89 -21.21 -4.96
CA ALA A 62 -4.34 -19.87 -5.36
C ALA A 62 -3.53 -19.41 -6.58
N ASP A 63 -4.19 -18.73 -7.51
CA ASP A 63 -3.54 -18.17 -8.70
C ASP A 63 -2.76 -16.90 -8.36
N ILE A 64 -3.32 -16.08 -7.46
CA ILE A 64 -2.78 -14.80 -7.00
C ILE A 64 -2.98 -14.64 -5.49
N GLY A 65 -2.23 -13.72 -4.88
CA GLY A 65 -2.36 -13.42 -3.45
C GLY A 65 -2.12 -11.96 -3.12
N ILE A 66 -2.81 -11.43 -2.10
CA ILE A 66 -2.49 -10.14 -1.49
C ILE A 66 -1.79 -10.41 -0.17
N VAL A 67 -0.56 -9.91 -0.04
CA VAL A 67 0.32 -10.15 1.10
C VAL A 67 1.21 -8.91 1.34
N GLY A 68 1.77 -8.78 2.54
CA GLY A 68 2.84 -7.79 2.78
C GLY A 68 4.11 -8.15 2.02
N GLU A 69 4.79 -7.19 1.41
CA GLU A 69 6.05 -7.43 0.73
C GLU A 69 7.11 -8.04 1.65
N ASN A 70 7.09 -7.67 2.95
CA ASN A 70 7.93 -8.28 3.98
C ASN A 70 7.71 -9.80 4.10
N VAL A 71 6.46 -10.26 4.04
CA VAL A 71 6.15 -11.70 4.11
C VAL A 71 6.60 -12.42 2.83
N LEU A 72 6.39 -11.78 1.68
CA LEU A 72 6.87 -12.33 0.40
C LEU A 72 8.39 -12.55 0.41
N LEU A 73 9.16 -11.56 0.88
CA LEU A 73 10.60 -11.63 0.97
C LEU A 73 11.07 -12.64 2.02
N GLU A 74 10.43 -12.69 3.18
CA GLU A 74 10.77 -13.63 4.25
C GLU A 74 10.54 -15.09 3.86
N LYS A 75 9.49 -15.36 3.07
CA LYS A 75 9.16 -16.75 2.66
C LYS A 75 9.94 -17.24 1.45
N GLU A 76 10.67 -16.38 0.74
CA GLU A 76 11.53 -16.71 -0.42
C GLU A 76 10.88 -17.66 -1.47
N LYS A 77 9.56 -17.53 -1.67
CA LYS A 77 8.85 -18.35 -2.66
C LYS A 77 9.03 -17.79 -4.07
N ASP A 78 9.27 -18.67 -5.03
CA ASP A 78 9.46 -18.32 -6.44
C ASP A 78 8.10 -17.98 -7.12
N ILE A 79 7.53 -16.84 -6.73
CA ILE A 79 6.29 -16.26 -7.26
C ILE A 79 6.53 -14.82 -7.69
N ASP A 80 5.72 -14.31 -8.61
CA ASP A 80 5.88 -12.97 -9.16
C ASP A 80 5.23 -11.91 -8.29
N LEU A 81 5.92 -10.79 -8.03
CA LEU A 81 5.30 -9.57 -7.55
C LEU A 81 4.72 -8.83 -8.78
N VAL A 82 3.39 -8.77 -8.88
CA VAL A 82 2.68 -8.24 -10.05
C VAL A 82 2.31 -6.76 -9.88
N TYR A 83 1.91 -6.35 -8.67
CA TYR A 83 1.40 -5.01 -8.45
C TYR A 83 1.58 -4.54 -7.00
N ARG A 84 1.97 -3.27 -6.80
CA ARG A 84 2.05 -2.61 -5.50
C ARG A 84 0.74 -1.88 -5.21
N LEU A 85 0.07 -2.25 -4.12
CA LEU A 85 -1.31 -1.83 -3.85
C LEU A 85 -1.42 -0.45 -3.21
N GLY A 86 -0.34 0.06 -2.57
CA GLY A 86 -0.28 1.41 -1.99
C GLY A 86 -0.89 1.55 -0.60
N PHE A 87 -1.32 0.46 0.03
CA PHE A 87 -1.80 0.42 1.42
C PHE A 87 -1.01 -0.59 2.26
N GLY A 88 -1.32 -0.72 3.55
CA GLY A 88 -0.59 -1.60 4.46
C GLY A 88 0.88 -1.21 4.63
N LYS A 89 1.20 0.08 4.44
CA LYS A 89 2.58 0.59 4.52
C LYS A 89 3.13 0.43 5.93
N CYS A 90 4.29 -0.20 6.02
CA CYS A 90 5.06 -0.38 7.23
C CYS A 90 6.55 -0.43 6.90
N ARG A 91 7.38 -0.55 7.91
CA ARG A 91 8.81 -0.78 7.76
C ARG A 91 9.28 -1.86 8.72
N LEU A 92 10.20 -2.68 8.29
CA LEU A 92 10.92 -3.59 9.15
C LEU A 92 12.14 -2.85 9.69
N SER A 93 12.25 -2.78 11.00
CA SER A 93 13.27 -1.94 11.63
C SER A 93 13.94 -2.65 12.79
N ILE A 94 15.23 -2.33 13.00
CA ILE A 94 15.92 -2.71 14.21
C ILE A 94 15.63 -1.66 15.28
N ALA A 95 15.28 -2.13 16.48
CA ALA A 95 15.05 -1.30 17.64
C ALA A 95 15.84 -1.82 18.85
N VAL A 96 16.37 -0.90 19.64
CA VAL A 96 17.18 -1.18 20.84
C VAL A 96 16.54 -0.53 22.07
N PRO A 97 16.86 -0.99 23.29
CA PRO A 97 16.46 -0.29 24.51
C PRO A 97 16.85 1.19 24.48
N LYS A 98 15.98 2.08 24.99
CA LYS A 98 16.27 3.54 25.04
C LYS A 98 17.54 3.87 25.80
N THR A 99 17.91 3.03 26.77
CA THR A 99 19.12 3.17 27.60
C THR A 99 20.41 2.83 26.85
N MET A 100 20.31 2.06 25.76
CA MET A 100 21.47 1.67 24.95
C MET A 100 21.99 2.84 24.13
N GLN A 101 23.29 3.08 24.17
CA GLN A 101 23.96 4.02 23.25
C GLN A 101 23.99 3.39 21.85
N TYR A 102 23.58 4.14 20.86
CA TYR A 102 23.58 3.72 19.46
C TYR A 102 23.98 4.89 18.57
N THR A 103 25.01 4.71 17.79
CA THR A 103 25.59 5.72 16.89
C THR A 103 25.62 5.27 15.44
N SER A 104 25.79 3.97 15.20
CA SER A 104 25.83 3.39 13.86
C SER A 104 25.47 1.89 13.90
N ASN A 105 25.27 1.29 12.73
CA ASN A 105 25.01 -0.14 12.59
C ASN A 105 26.16 -1.04 13.11
N ALA A 106 27.36 -0.50 13.27
CA ALA A 106 28.48 -1.22 13.90
C ALA A 106 28.20 -1.58 15.38
N ASP A 107 27.34 -0.80 16.05
CA ASP A 107 26.95 -1.05 17.44
C ASP A 107 26.05 -2.29 17.59
N LEU A 108 25.58 -2.85 16.49
CA LEU A 108 24.83 -4.13 16.46
C LEU A 108 25.74 -5.35 16.59
N LYS A 109 27.06 -5.19 16.45
CA LYS A 109 28.02 -6.31 16.51
C LYS A 109 27.98 -6.99 17.86
N GLY A 110 27.83 -8.32 17.85
CA GLY A 110 27.78 -9.17 19.03
C GLY A 110 26.44 -9.12 19.78
N LEU A 111 25.46 -8.34 19.32
CA LEU A 111 24.13 -8.32 19.93
C LEU A 111 23.32 -9.55 19.52
N LYS A 112 22.42 -9.95 20.40
CA LYS A 112 21.37 -10.93 20.15
C LYS A 112 20.09 -10.18 19.73
N ILE A 113 19.62 -10.40 18.51
CA ILE A 113 18.48 -9.69 17.91
C ILE A 113 17.30 -10.64 17.76
N ALA A 114 16.21 -10.39 18.50
CA ALA A 114 14.98 -11.17 18.37
C ALA A 114 14.16 -10.71 17.16
N THR A 115 13.61 -11.66 16.40
CA THR A 115 12.81 -11.35 15.21
C THR A 115 11.89 -12.50 14.78
N THR A 116 10.80 -12.16 14.04
CA THR A 116 10.02 -13.11 13.23
C THR A 116 10.44 -13.09 11.75
N TYR A 117 11.42 -12.25 11.39
CA TYR A 117 11.91 -11.99 10.03
C TYR A 117 13.39 -12.34 9.93
N SER A 118 13.72 -13.62 10.18
CA SER A 118 15.10 -14.11 10.27
C SER A 118 15.82 -14.04 8.93
N VAL A 119 15.14 -14.31 7.81
CA VAL A 119 15.74 -14.31 6.47
C VAL A 119 16.12 -12.90 6.05
N ILE A 120 15.19 -11.94 6.19
CA ILE A 120 15.45 -10.53 5.84
C ILE A 120 16.54 -9.94 6.73
N LEU A 121 16.49 -10.21 8.04
CA LEU A 121 17.52 -9.73 8.97
C LEU A 121 18.88 -10.32 8.64
N GLN A 122 18.96 -11.61 8.35
CA GLN A 122 20.22 -12.27 7.98
C GLN A 122 20.85 -11.65 6.73
N GLN A 123 20.04 -11.36 5.71
CA GLN A 123 20.52 -10.69 4.50
C GLN A 123 21.05 -9.30 4.81
N TYR A 124 20.34 -8.50 5.61
CA TYR A 124 20.78 -7.17 6.04
C TYR A 124 22.12 -7.22 6.79
N LEU A 125 22.25 -8.12 7.76
CA LEU A 125 23.49 -8.27 8.56
C LEU A 125 24.66 -8.66 7.65
N LYS A 126 24.45 -9.58 6.72
CA LYS A 126 25.46 -10.00 5.74
C LYS A 126 25.90 -8.85 4.83
N ASP A 127 24.95 -8.11 4.26
CA ASP A 127 25.25 -7.01 3.32
C ASP A 127 26.02 -5.87 3.99
N ASN A 128 25.84 -5.68 5.31
CA ASN A 128 26.53 -4.69 6.10
C ASN A 128 27.77 -5.22 6.85
N ASN A 129 28.14 -6.49 6.70
CA ASN A 129 29.24 -7.16 7.40
C ASN A 129 29.13 -7.06 8.94
N ILE A 130 27.90 -7.22 9.46
CA ILE A 130 27.61 -7.17 10.90
C ILE A 130 27.52 -8.60 11.44
N ASP A 131 28.35 -8.91 12.42
CA ASP A 131 28.31 -10.19 13.15
C ASP A 131 27.41 -10.01 14.38
N ALA A 132 26.15 -10.47 14.28
CA ALA A 132 25.15 -10.45 15.34
C ALA A 132 24.38 -11.78 15.38
N GLU A 133 23.91 -12.18 16.55
CA GLU A 133 23.13 -13.40 16.75
C GLU A 133 21.64 -13.14 16.43
N ILE A 134 21.06 -13.95 15.55
CA ILE A 134 19.61 -13.91 15.26
C ILE A 134 18.89 -14.87 16.21
N HIS A 135 17.93 -14.36 16.95
CA HIS A 135 17.06 -15.14 17.82
C HIS A 135 15.62 -15.15 17.25
N GLU A 136 15.27 -16.24 16.57
CA GLU A 136 13.97 -16.36 15.94
C GLU A 136 12.89 -16.68 16.97
N ILE A 137 11.80 -15.89 17.00
CA ILE A 137 10.63 -16.08 17.84
C ILE A 137 9.34 -15.79 17.07
N SER A 138 8.23 -16.42 17.46
CA SER A 138 6.92 -16.29 16.81
C SER A 138 6.02 -15.33 17.57
N GLY A 139 6.18 -14.03 17.38
CA GLY A 139 5.34 -12.99 17.99
C GLY A 139 5.85 -12.48 19.33
N SER A 140 5.27 -11.37 19.78
CA SER A 140 5.65 -10.64 21.01
C SER A 140 7.15 -10.29 21.06
N VAL A 141 7.71 -9.96 19.90
CA VAL A 141 9.14 -9.65 19.73
C VAL A 141 9.54 -8.43 20.57
N GLU A 142 8.63 -7.47 20.71
CA GLU A 142 8.83 -6.20 21.41
C GLU A 142 9.13 -6.32 22.91
N ILE A 143 8.76 -7.44 23.55
CA ILE A 143 9.06 -7.65 24.98
C ILE A 143 10.42 -8.32 25.22
N ALA A 144 11.04 -8.90 24.18
CA ALA A 144 12.23 -9.73 24.32
C ALA A 144 13.40 -9.03 25.06
N PRO A 145 13.73 -7.76 24.80
CA PRO A 145 14.78 -7.07 25.55
C PRO A 145 14.42 -6.83 27.02
N GLY A 146 13.16 -6.51 27.30
CA GLY A 146 12.68 -6.23 28.66
C GLY A 146 12.75 -7.45 29.60
N ILE A 147 12.71 -8.65 29.04
CA ILE A 147 12.78 -9.92 29.81
C ILE A 147 14.16 -10.60 29.71
N GLY A 148 15.13 -9.94 29.06
CA GLY A 148 16.50 -10.46 28.93
C GLY A 148 16.65 -11.61 27.92
N LEU A 149 15.72 -11.78 26.99
CA LEU A 149 15.78 -12.81 25.96
C LEU A 149 16.69 -12.41 24.78
N ALA A 150 16.79 -11.09 24.51
CA ALA A 150 17.61 -10.51 23.45
C ALA A 150 18.08 -9.10 23.86
N ASP A 151 19.09 -8.57 23.15
CA ASP A 151 19.60 -7.22 23.37
C ASP A 151 18.87 -6.19 22.53
N ALA A 152 18.39 -6.60 21.35
CA ALA A 152 17.68 -5.80 20.37
C ALA A 152 16.56 -6.60 19.71
N ILE A 153 15.73 -5.92 18.93
CA ILE A 153 14.71 -6.57 18.12
C ILE A 153 14.77 -6.10 16.66
N CYS A 154 14.27 -6.94 15.77
CA CYS A 154 13.95 -6.56 14.39
C CYS A 154 12.48 -6.91 14.14
N ASP A 155 11.63 -5.90 14.00
CA ASP A 155 10.18 -6.11 13.87
C ASP A 155 9.50 -5.04 12.99
N LEU A 156 8.25 -5.29 12.61
CA LEU A 156 7.44 -4.37 11.83
C LEU A 156 7.03 -3.16 12.66
N VAL A 157 7.32 -1.99 12.11
CA VAL A 157 6.96 -0.70 12.69
C VAL A 157 6.01 0.03 11.75
N SER A 158 4.82 0.37 12.25
CA SER A 158 3.87 1.25 11.58
C SER A 158 3.97 2.67 12.15
N SER A 159 3.42 2.91 13.35
CA SER A 159 3.47 4.20 14.04
C SER A 159 4.62 4.30 15.05
N GLY A 160 5.20 3.19 15.48
CA GLY A 160 6.23 3.13 16.54
C GLY A 160 5.68 3.17 17.97
N SER A 161 4.38 3.23 18.16
CA SER A 161 3.76 3.29 19.51
C SER A 161 4.10 2.07 20.36
N THR A 162 4.08 0.86 19.79
CA THR A 162 4.43 -0.38 20.47
C THR A 162 5.89 -0.37 20.96
N LEU A 163 6.83 0.10 20.14
CA LEU A 163 8.22 0.25 20.54
C LEU A 163 8.36 1.22 21.72
N PHE A 164 7.69 2.37 21.62
CA PHE A 164 7.75 3.39 22.67
C PHE A 164 7.25 2.87 24.02
N THR A 165 6.13 2.14 24.01
CA THR A 165 5.51 1.56 25.21
C THR A 165 6.42 0.52 25.87
N ASN A 166 7.20 -0.24 25.09
CA ASN A 166 8.14 -1.25 25.58
C ASN A 166 9.55 -0.69 25.84
N GLY A 167 9.71 0.63 25.91
CA GLY A 167 11.00 1.26 26.25
C GLY A 167 12.07 1.13 25.17
N LEU A 168 11.65 0.87 23.92
CA LEU A 168 12.53 0.72 22.77
C LEU A 168 12.60 2.02 21.95
N LYS A 169 13.69 2.19 21.19
CA LYS A 169 13.86 3.20 20.15
C LYS A 169 14.26 2.53 18.85
N GLU A 170 13.64 2.96 17.75
CA GLU A 170 13.99 2.55 16.39
C GLU A 170 15.35 3.18 16.03
N VAL A 171 16.24 2.38 15.47
CA VAL A 171 17.61 2.82 15.11
C VAL A 171 17.96 2.61 13.66
N GLU A 172 17.50 1.52 13.04
CA GLU A 172 17.75 1.22 11.63
C GLU A 172 16.45 0.77 10.93
N VAL A 173 16.19 1.31 9.75
CA VAL A 173 15.11 0.81 8.86
C VAL A 173 15.73 -0.08 7.81
N ILE A 174 15.48 -1.38 7.89
CA ILE A 174 16.10 -2.36 6.99
C ILE A 174 15.26 -2.67 5.74
N LEU A 175 13.92 -2.50 5.84
CA LEU A 175 13.01 -2.70 4.72
C LEU A 175 11.80 -1.77 4.84
N LYS A 176 11.41 -1.12 3.74
CA LYS A 176 10.08 -0.50 3.62
C LYS A 176 9.17 -1.46 2.89
N SER A 177 7.98 -1.71 3.43
CA SER A 177 7.02 -2.69 2.93
C SER A 177 5.64 -2.07 2.74
N GLU A 178 4.92 -2.59 1.79
CA GLU A 178 3.50 -2.32 1.56
C GLU A 178 2.78 -3.61 1.11
N ALA A 179 1.46 -3.56 1.03
CA ALA A 179 0.68 -4.64 0.45
C ALA A 179 1.00 -4.79 -1.04
N VAL A 180 1.23 -6.02 -1.48
CA VAL A 180 1.51 -6.37 -2.87
C VAL A 180 0.57 -7.47 -3.36
N LEU A 181 0.29 -7.44 -4.67
CA LEU A 181 -0.35 -8.54 -5.37
C LEU A 181 0.75 -9.44 -5.94
N THR A 182 0.71 -10.71 -5.59
CA THR A 182 1.61 -11.74 -6.11
C THR A 182 0.87 -12.69 -7.03
N ALA A 183 1.57 -13.39 -7.91
CA ALA A 183 0.99 -14.37 -8.83
C ALA A 183 1.86 -15.61 -8.96
N ASN A 184 1.22 -16.75 -9.17
CA ASN A 184 1.89 -17.96 -9.60
C ASN A 184 2.44 -17.76 -11.02
N LYS A 185 3.66 -18.20 -11.27
CA LYS A 185 4.32 -18.08 -12.59
C LYS A 185 3.64 -18.87 -13.71
N ASN A 186 2.90 -19.92 -13.34
CA ASN A 186 2.29 -20.87 -14.27
C ASN A 186 0.78 -20.64 -14.44
N LEU A 187 0.33 -19.38 -14.48
CA LEU A 187 -1.07 -19.06 -14.74
C LEU A 187 -1.51 -19.52 -16.13
N SER A 188 -2.72 -20.09 -16.24
CA SER A 188 -3.36 -20.35 -17.53
C SER A 188 -3.64 -19.04 -18.29
N GLU A 189 -3.71 -19.09 -19.63
CA GLU A 189 -4.03 -17.92 -20.45
C GLU A 189 -5.40 -17.30 -20.09
N GLU A 190 -6.39 -18.13 -19.72
CA GLU A 190 -7.67 -17.66 -19.22
C GLU A 190 -7.48 -16.84 -17.93
N ASN A 191 -6.74 -17.37 -16.95
CA ASN A 191 -6.51 -16.68 -15.66
C ASN A 191 -5.64 -15.43 -15.83
N LYS A 192 -4.67 -15.42 -16.75
CA LYS A 192 -3.92 -14.21 -17.12
C LYS A 192 -4.84 -13.12 -17.65
N ALA A 193 -5.79 -13.46 -18.53
CA ALA A 193 -6.75 -12.49 -19.07
C ALA A 193 -7.67 -11.92 -17.96
N ILE A 194 -8.09 -12.74 -17.00
CA ILE A 194 -8.88 -12.28 -15.85
C ILE A 194 -8.02 -11.37 -14.94
N LEU A 195 -6.77 -11.74 -14.68
CA LEU A 195 -5.82 -10.94 -13.90
C LEU A 195 -5.60 -9.55 -14.54
N GLN A 196 -5.43 -9.47 -15.85
CA GLN A 196 -5.27 -8.19 -16.55
C GLN A 196 -6.50 -7.27 -16.36
N LYS A 197 -7.72 -7.84 -16.40
CA LYS A 197 -8.95 -7.08 -16.11
C LYS A 197 -8.99 -6.59 -14.65
N LEU A 198 -8.52 -7.41 -13.71
CA LEU A 198 -8.43 -7.04 -12.30
C LEU A 198 -7.41 -5.91 -12.10
N LEU A 199 -6.23 -6.03 -12.68
CA LEU A 199 -5.18 -5.01 -12.62
C LEU A 199 -5.62 -3.67 -13.20
N MET A 200 -6.34 -3.68 -14.33
CA MET A 200 -6.93 -2.47 -14.90
C MET A 200 -7.88 -1.79 -13.91
N ARG A 201 -8.75 -2.55 -13.23
CA ARG A 201 -9.67 -2.01 -12.21
C ARG A 201 -8.91 -1.46 -10.99
N MET A 202 -7.91 -2.20 -10.49
CA MET A 202 -7.07 -1.75 -9.37
C MET A 202 -6.32 -0.46 -9.72
N ASN A 203 -5.78 -0.38 -10.93
CA ASN A 203 -5.10 0.82 -11.40
C ASN A 203 -6.05 2.02 -11.50
N ALA A 204 -7.26 1.81 -12.05
CA ALA A 204 -8.28 2.85 -12.14
C ALA A 204 -8.68 3.41 -10.77
N VAL A 205 -8.82 2.54 -9.75
CA VAL A 205 -9.10 2.94 -8.37
C VAL A 205 -7.91 3.69 -7.76
N LYS A 206 -6.68 3.18 -7.94
CA LYS A 206 -5.47 3.82 -7.41
C LYS A 206 -5.23 5.19 -8.03
N THR A 207 -5.40 5.31 -9.35
CA THR A 207 -5.26 6.58 -10.07
C THR A 207 -6.30 7.59 -9.60
N ALA A 208 -7.55 7.15 -9.39
CA ALA A 208 -8.62 8.01 -8.89
C ALA A 208 -8.33 8.57 -7.50
N LYS A 209 -7.78 7.76 -6.58
CA LYS A 209 -7.43 8.20 -5.22
C LYS A 209 -6.40 9.33 -5.17
N ASN A 210 -5.50 9.35 -6.15
CA ASN A 210 -4.45 10.36 -6.23
C ASN A 210 -4.90 11.64 -6.94
N ASN A 211 -6.16 11.71 -7.40
CA ASN A 211 -6.68 12.81 -8.18
C ASN A 211 -8.06 13.26 -7.68
N LYS A 212 -8.36 14.53 -7.90
CA LYS A 212 -9.66 15.15 -7.64
C LYS A 212 -10.20 15.78 -8.92
N TYR A 213 -11.52 15.78 -9.04
CA TYR A 213 -12.19 16.55 -10.07
C TYR A 213 -12.54 17.92 -9.52
N ILE A 214 -12.10 18.97 -10.21
CA ILE A 214 -12.31 20.36 -9.80
C ILE A 214 -13.23 21.05 -10.79
N ILE A 215 -14.19 21.81 -10.26
CA ILE A 215 -15.08 22.70 -11.00
C ILE A 215 -14.95 24.08 -10.37
N LEU A 216 -14.80 25.10 -11.18
CA LEU A 216 -14.72 26.49 -10.73
C LEU A 216 -15.31 27.45 -11.75
N ASN A 217 -15.64 28.66 -11.31
CA ASN A 217 -16.00 29.76 -12.18
C ASN A 217 -14.82 30.71 -12.33
N ALA A 218 -14.62 31.22 -13.53
CA ALA A 218 -13.49 32.09 -13.83
C ALA A 218 -13.87 33.18 -14.83
N PRO A 219 -13.32 34.41 -14.70
CA PRO A 219 -13.49 35.44 -15.70
C PRO A 219 -12.74 35.05 -16.98
N ASN A 220 -13.36 35.27 -18.13
CA ASN A 220 -12.82 34.85 -19.44
C ASN A 220 -11.41 35.38 -19.73
N ARG A 221 -11.05 36.57 -19.18
CA ARG A 221 -9.71 37.16 -19.30
C ARG A 221 -8.61 36.32 -18.63
N GLN A 222 -8.98 35.48 -17.65
CA GLN A 222 -8.04 34.63 -16.90
C GLN A 222 -7.97 33.18 -17.40
N LEU A 223 -8.82 32.77 -18.36
CA LEU A 223 -8.90 31.37 -18.81
C LEU A 223 -7.56 30.81 -19.28
N LYS A 224 -6.71 31.65 -19.95
CA LYS A 224 -5.39 31.21 -20.39
C LYS A 224 -4.48 30.87 -19.21
N ASN A 225 -4.46 31.71 -18.18
CA ASN A 225 -3.67 31.49 -16.98
C ASN A 225 -4.18 30.27 -16.19
N ILE A 226 -5.49 30.17 -16.02
CA ILE A 226 -6.14 29.03 -15.34
C ILE A 226 -5.89 27.71 -16.08
N SER A 227 -5.94 27.71 -17.42
CA SER A 227 -5.63 26.52 -18.21
C SER A 227 -4.15 26.09 -18.09
N ALA A 228 -3.24 27.02 -17.83
CA ALA A 228 -1.84 26.70 -17.55
C ALA A 228 -1.64 26.09 -16.16
N ILE A 229 -2.42 26.53 -15.17
CA ILE A 229 -2.42 25.99 -13.79
C ILE A 229 -3.09 24.61 -13.75
N LEU A 230 -4.15 24.40 -14.52
CA LEU A 230 -4.96 23.19 -14.59
C LEU A 230 -4.86 22.52 -15.97
N PRO A 231 -3.72 21.91 -16.32
CA PRO A 231 -3.55 21.30 -17.65
C PRO A 231 -4.49 20.10 -17.85
N GLY A 232 -5.00 19.51 -16.78
CA GLY A 232 -5.84 18.32 -16.82
C GLY A 232 -5.16 17.14 -17.51
N MET A 233 -5.95 16.22 -18.08
CA MET A 233 -5.42 15.06 -18.84
C MET A 233 -4.99 15.43 -20.27
N LYS A 234 -5.65 16.41 -20.90
CA LYS A 234 -5.30 17.01 -22.20
C LYS A 234 -5.45 18.52 -22.12
N SER A 235 -6.60 18.99 -21.66
CA SER A 235 -6.93 20.39 -21.43
C SER A 235 -8.13 20.45 -20.48
N PRO A 236 -8.34 21.57 -19.76
CA PRO A 236 -9.57 21.76 -19.02
C PRO A 236 -10.78 21.89 -19.96
N THR A 237 -11.94 21.49 -19.49
CA THR A 237 -13.21 21.78 -20.17
C THR A 237 -13.67 23.16 -19.74
N VAL A 238 -14.02 24.02 -20.73
CA VAL A 238 -14.49 25.39 -20.50
C VAL A 238 -15.90 25.51 -21.07
N THR A 239 -16.85 25.98 -20.24
CA THR A 239 -18.26 26.18 -20.62
C THR A 239 -18.67 27.60 -20.24
N PRO A 240 -19.19 28.43 -21.17
CA PRO A 240 -19.70 29.75 -20.82
C PRO A 240 -20.81 29.70 -19.75
N LEU A 241 -20.80 30.63 -18.82
CA LEU A 241 -21.89 30.82 -17.87
C LEU A 241 -22.99 31.70 -18.47
N ALA A 242 -24.14 31.76 -17.80
CA ALA A 242 -25.21 32.68 -18.15
C ALA A 242 -24.83 34.17 -17.93
N GLU A 243 -23.84 34.40 -17.08
CA GLU A 243 -23.26 35.73 -16.86
C GLU A 243 -22.17 36.00 -17.91
N ASP A 244 -22.32 37.07 -18.63
CA ASP A 244 -21.38 37.48 -19.67
C ASP A 244 -19.98 37.73 -19.12
N GLY A 245 -18.97 37.24 -19.84
CA GLY A 245 -17.57 37.37 -19.43
C GLY A 245 -17.07 36.33 -18.43
N TRP A 246 -17.90 35.37 -18.04
CA TRP A 246 -17.56 34.28 -17.13
C TRP A 246 -17.74 32.89 -17.75
N SER A 247 -16.91 31.96 -17.33
CA SER A 247 -16.98 30.55 -17.72
C SER A 247 -16.78 29.62 -16.56
N SER A 248 -17.42 28.46 -16.59
CA SER A 248 -17.10 27.32 -15.75
C SER A 248 -15.92 26.56 -16.33
N VAL A 249 -14.92 26.27 -15.51
CA VAL A 249 -13.75 25.49 -15.87
C VAL A 249 -13.76 24.18 -15.09
N GLN A 250 -13.54 23.07 -15.78
CA GLN A 250 -13.56 21.74 -15.19
C GLN A 250 -12.26 21.02 -15.53
N SER A 251 -11.62 20.39 -14.55
CA SER A 251 -10.34 19.70 -14.74
C SER A 251 -10.11 18.63 -13.70
N VAL A 252 -8.98 17.94 -13.82
CA VAL A 252 -8.46 16.99 -12.81
C VAL A 252 -7.18 17.58 -12.22
N VAL A 253 -7.06 17.52 -10.91
CA VAL A 253 -5.89 17.98 -10.15
C VAL A 253 -5.35 16.85 -9.29
N ASN A 254 -4.02 16.76 -9.17
CA ASN A 254 -3.38 15.81 -8.29
C ASN A 254 -3.60 16.22 -6.82
N GLU A 255 -3.88 15.26 -5.96
CA GLU A 255 -4.11 15.47 -4.52
C GLU A 255 -2.92 16.13 -3.82
N ASN A 256 -1.70 15.78 -4.22
CA ASN A 256 -0.49 16.33 -3.59
C ASN A 256 -0.27 17.81 -3.90
N ASP A 257 -0.69 18.25 -5.08
CA ASP A 257 -0.47 19.63 -5.56
C ASP A 257 -1.70 20.51 -5.28
N PHE A 258 -2.74 19.94 -4.71
CA PHE A 258 -4.08 20.53 -4.60
C PHE A 258 -4.07 21.94 -3.98
N TRP A 259 -3.45 22.09 -2.80
CA TRP A 259 -3.47 23.37 -2.10
C TRP A 259 -2.70 24.47 -2.80
N GLU A 260 -1.54 24.17 -3.39
CA GLU A 260 -0.78 25.13 -4.21
C GLU A 260 -1.54 25.56 -5.45
N VAL A 261 -2.26 24.62 -6.07
CA VAL A 261 -3.11 24.90 -7.24
C VAL A 261 -4.26 25.82 -6.85
N ILE A 262 -4.94 25.58 -5.70
CA ILE A 262 -6.05 26.42 -5.25
C ILE A 262 -5.61 27.86 -4.99
N GLU A 263 -4.44 28.07 -4.37
CA GLU A 263 -3.90 29.41 -4.12
C GLU A 263 -3.70 30.17 -5.42
N LYS A 264 -3.04 29.56 -6.41
CA LYS A 264 -2.83 30.15 -7.75
C LYS A 264 -4.12 30.44 -8.51
N LEU A 265 -5.14 29.56 -8.37
CA LEU A 265 -6.45 29.77 -8.97
C LEU A 265 -7.17 30.98 -8.36
N LYS A 266 -7.06 31.19 -7.05
CA LYS A 266 -7.62 32.37 -6.38
C LYS A 266 -6.94 33.67 -6.84
N GLU A 267 -5.62 33.65 -7.05
CA GLU A 267 -4.89 34.79 -7.64
C GLU A 267 -5.39 35.13 -9.05
N CYS A 268 -5.88 34.13 -9.79
CA CYS A 268 -6.52 34.28 -11.10
C CYS A 268 -8.03 34.61 -10.99
N GLU A 269 -8.50 35.08 -9.83
CA GLU A 269 -9.90 35.47 -9.60
C GLU A 269 -10.90 34.31 -9.80
N ALA A 270 -10.43 33.06 -9.62
CA ALA A 270 -11.33 31.91 -9.64
C ALA A 270 -12.21 31.89 -8.38
N GLU A 271 -13.49 31.62 -8.55
CA GLU A 271 -14.46 31.54 -7.47
C GLU A 271 -15.40 30.33 -7.62
N GLY A 272 -16.23 30.07 -6.62
CA GLY A 272 -17.14 28.93 -6.64
C GLY A 272 -16.45 27.58 -6.82
N ILE A 273 -15.24 27.42 -6.25
CA ILE A 273 -14.40 26.22 -6.44
C ILE A 273 -15.00 25.04 -5.71
N LEU A 274 -15.40 24.02 -6.46
CA LEU A 274 -15.90 22.73 -5.97
C LEU A 274 -14.89 21.64 -6.24
N VAL A 275 -14.73 20.73 -5.28
CA VAL A 275 -13.79 19.61 -5.38
C VAL A 275 -14.54 18.32 -5.09
N LEU A 276 -14.50 17.39 -6.05
CA LEU A 276 -15.21 16.13 -5.97
C LEU A 276 -14.22 14.97 -5.97
N PRO A 277 -14.47 13.92 -5.14
CA PRO A 277 -13.71 12.69 -5.23
C PRO A 277 -14.01 11.98 -6.54
N ILE A 278 -12.98 11.36 -7.11
CA ILE A 278 -13.09 10.48 -8.29
C ILE A 278 -13.10 9.04 -7.77
N GLU A 279 -14.10 8.25 -8.15
CA GLU A 279 -14.17 6.83 -7.75
C GLU A 279 -13.26 5.95 -8.59
N LYS A 280 -13.22 6.20 -9.90
CA LYS A 280 -12.44 5.44 -10.88
C LYS A 280 -11.92 6.38 -11.96
N MET A 281 -10.65 6.23 -12.32
CA MET A 281 -10.01 7.03 -13.36
C MET A 281 -9.18 6.13 -14.27
N ILE A 282 -9.54 6.09 -15.54
CA ILE A 282 -8.85 5.34 -16.59
C ILE A 282 -8.14 6.36 -17.47
N VAL A 283 -6.82 6.21 -17.60
CA VAL A 283 -5.95 7.12 -18.37
C VAL A 283 -5.44 6.39 -19.61
#